data_8e8d7d95da56663075455311ad8420cc
#
_entry.id   8e8d7d95da56663075455311ad8420cc
#
_cell.length_a   1.000
_cell.length_b   1.000
_cell.length_c   1.000
_cell.angle_alpha   90.00
_cell.angle_beta   90.00
_cell.angle_gamma   90.00
#
_symmetry.space_group_name_H-M   'P 1'
#
loop_
_entity.id
_entity.type
_entity.pdbx_description
1 polymer ?
#
loop_
_entity_poly.entity_id
_entity_poly.type
_entity_poly.pdbx_seq_one_letter_code
_entity_poly.pdbx_strand_id
1 'polypeptide(L)' 'MVRKPRSAGLPAANTKRWGARRKAAVVAAVQCGRITLEEACRRYELSEEEFSSWRRAFETYGVAGLRVV' A
#
# COMPACT_ATOMS: atom_id res chain seq x y z
N MET A 1 -19.78 19.02 -4.13
CA MET A 1 -19.60 17.77 -4.16
C MET A 1 -18.17 17.40 -4.17
N VAL A 2 -17.87 16.52 -3.47
CA VAL A 2 -16.55 16.12 -3.37
C VAL A 2 -16.16 15.27 -4.47
N ARG A 3 -15.08 15.55 -5.08
CA ARG A 3 -14.69 14.78 -6.03
C ARG A 3 -13.70 13.91 -5.53
N LYS A 4 -13.51 12.85 -6.05
CA LYS A 4 -12.55 11.97 -5.63
C LYS A 4 -11.26 12.44 -6.01
N PRO A 5 -10.33 12.42 -5.12
CA PRO A 5 -8.99 12.79 -5.45
C PRO A 5 -8.39 11.75 -6.35
N ARG A 6 -7.29 12.08 -6.93
CA ARG A 6 -6.64 11.13 -7.78
C ARG A 6 -6.13 9.96 -7.02
N SER A 7 -6.11 10.06 -5.73
CA SER A 7 -5.72 8.93 -4.91
C SER A 7 -6.88 8.03 -4.57
N ALA A 8 -7.99 8.15 -5.28
CA ALA A 8 -9.12 7.26 -5.05
C ALA A 8 -8.64 5.83 -5.12
N GLY A 9 -9.03 5.03 -4.17
CA GLY A 9 -8.59 3.66 -4.08
C GLY A 9 -7.38 3.45 -3.23
N LEU A 10 -6.72 4.54 -2.82
CA LEU A 10 -5.59 4.44 -1.92
C LEU A 10 -6.04 4.68 -0.50
N PRO A 11 -5.38 4.05 0.46
CA PRO A 11 -5.69 4.32 1.86
C PRO A 11 -5.28 5.74 2.23
N ALA A 12 -5.89 6.27 3.25
CA ALA A 12 -5.50 7.57 3.74
C ALA A 12 -4.11 7.50 4.32
N ALA A 13 -3.34 8.57 4.13
CA ALA A 13 -1.98 8.58 4.61
C ALA A 13 -1.89 8.57 6.12
N ASN A 14 -2.91 9.08 6.79
CA ASN A 14 -2.87 9.14 8.25
C ASN A 14 -3.53 7.95 8.92
N THR A 15 -3.68 6.87 8.19
CA THR A 15 -4.25 5.66 8.75
C THR A 15 -3.31 5.08 9.80
N LYS A 16 -3.85 4.80 10.97
CA LYS A 16 -3.04 4.26 12.04
C LYS A 16 -2.97 2.77 12.04
N ARG A 17 -4.00 2.10 11.51
CA ARG A 17 -3.99 0.68 11.48
C ARG A 17 -3.69 0.18 10.12
N TRP A 18 -2.81 -0.79 10.03
CA TRP A 18 -2.47 -1.41 8.76
C TRP A 18 -3.04 -2.81 8.69
N GLY A 19 -4.22 -2.92 8.12
CA GLY A 19 -4.79 -4.22 7.84
C GLY A 19 -4.28 -4.76 6.52
N ALA A 20 -4.55 -6.03 6.27
CA ALA A 20 -4.05 -6.66 5.06
C ALA A 20 -4.58 -5.98 3.80
N ARG A 21 -5.83 -5.55 3.81
CA ARG A 21 -6.39 -4.90 2.65
C ARG A 21 -5.73 -3.58 2.33
N ARG A 22 -5.37 -2.83 3.35
CA ARG A 22 -4.69 -1.57 3.13
C ARG A 22 -3.31 -1.78 2.60
N LYS A 23 -2.61 -2.76 3.14
CA LYS A 23 -1.28 -3.09 2.62
C LYS A 23 -1.38 -3.50 1.16
N ALA A 24 -2.37 -4.31 0.83
CA ALA A 24 -2.54 -4.74 -0.54
C ALA A 24 -2.85 -3.56 -1.46
N ALA A 25 -3.65 -2.61 -0.98
CA ALA A 25 -3.98 -1.45 -1.80
C ALA A 25 -2.74 -0.64 -2.12
N VAL A 26 -1.85 -0.47 -1.15
CA VAL A 26 -0.63 0.29 -1.40
C VAL A 26 0.27 -0.45 -2.36
N VAL A 27 0.43 -1.75 -2.16
CA VAL A 27 1.27 -2.53 -3.06
C VAL A 27 0.72 -2.49 -4.48
N ALA A 28 -0.60 -2.66 -4.61
CA ALA A 28 -1.21 -2.64 -5.93
C ALA A 28 -1.06 -1.28 -6.60
N ALA A 29 -1.16 -0.21 -5.84
CA ALA A 29 -1.04 1.11 -6.41
C ALA A 29 0.35 1.34 -6.99
N VAL A 30 1.37 0.85 -6.31
CA VAL A 30 2.72 0.97 -6.81
C VAL A 30 2.90 0.09 -8.04
N GLN A 31 2.38 -1.12 -8.01
CA GLN A 31 2.53 -2.03 -9.14
C GLN A 31 1.78 -1.55 -10.36
N CYS A 32 0.67 -0.88 -10.16
CA CYS A 32 -0.09 -0.34 -11.28
C CYS A 32 0.46 0.97 -11.79
N GLY A 33 1.41 1.55 -11.11
CA GLY A 33 1.97 2.81 -11.55
C GLY A 33 1.21 4.03 -11.10
N ARG A 34 0.28 3.88 -10.17
CA ARG A 34 -0.45 5.03 -9.67
C ARG A 34 0.42 5.94 -8.84
N ILE A 35 1.32 5.35 -8.07
CA ILE A 35 2.31 6.10 -7.33
C ILE A 35 3.61 5.35 -7.43
N THR A 36 4.71 6.05 -7.19
CA THR A 36 6.00 5.41 -7.20
C THR A 36 6.28 4.78 -5.86
N LEU A 37 7.24 3.88 -5.83
CA LEU A 37 7.68 3.29 -4.57
C LEU A 37 8.15 4.36 -3.62
N GLU A 38 8.90 5.31 -4.15
CA GLU A 38 9.44 6.38 -3.33
C GLU A 38 8.33 7.19 -2.71
N GLU A 39 7.32 7.49 -3.50
CA GLU A 39 6.20 8.27 -3.00
C GLU A 39 5.41 7.48 -1.96
N ALA A 40 5.23 6.19 -2.19
CA ALA A 40 4.50 5.36 -1.24
C ALA A 40 5.22 5.33 0.10
N CYS A 41 6.53 5.17 0.07
CA CYS A 41 7.30 5.12 1.30
C CYS A 41 7.22 6.44 2.05
N ARG A 42 7.27 7.55 1.34
CA ARG A 42 7.21 8.84 1.98
C ARG A 42 5.81 9.13 2.52
N ARG A 43 4.80 8.81 1.73
CA ARG A 43 3.43 9.12 2.11
C ARG A 43 2.97 8.33 3.32
N TYR A 44 3.36 7.08 3.40
CA TYR A 44 2.92 6.20 4.48
C TYR A 44 4.00 5.93 5.50
N GLU A 45 5.13 6.62 5.37
CA GLU A 45 6.23 6.48 6.32
C GLU A 45 6.70 5.05 6.43
N LEU A 46 6.95 4.45 5.29
CA LEU A 46 7.41 3.08 5.21
C LEU A 46 8.87 3.07 4.78
N SER A 47 9.61 2.09 5.25
CA SER A 47 10.92 1.86 4.70
C SER A 47 10.77 1.02 3.44
N GLU A 48 11.78 1.05 2.60
CA GLU A 48 11.75 0.22 1.41
C GLU A 48 11.74 -1.25 1.76
N GLU A 49 12.41 -1.61 2.84
CA GLU A 49 12.43 -2.99 3.27
C GLU A 49 11.05 -3.45 3.69
N GLU A 50 10.35 -2.59 4.40
CA GLU A 50 9.02 -2.94 4.84
C GLU A 50 8.09 -3.11 3.64
N PHE A 51 8.17 -2.18 2.69
CA PHE A 51 7.34 -2.30 1.51
C PHE A 51 7.69 -3.55 0.71
N SER A 52 8.96 -3.86 0.58
CA SER A 52 9.38 -5.05 -0.15
C SER A 52 8.84 -6.32 0.49
N SER A 53 8.81 -6.33 1.81
CA SER A 53 8.24 -7.46 2.53
C SER A 53 6.76 -7.61 2.21
N TRP A 54 6.04 -6.51 2.18
CA TRP A 54 4.62 -6.55 1.83
C TRP A 54 4.42 -7.03 0.40
N ARG A 55 5.23 -6.52 -0.52
CA ARG A 55 5.08 -6.90 -1.91
C ARG A 55 5.35 -8.38 -2.10
N ARG A 56 6.38 -8.89 -1.45
CA ARG A 56 6.72 -10.29 -1.57
C ARG A 56 5.59 -11.17 -1.02
N ALA A 57 5.07 -10.80 0.14
CA ALA A 57 3.99 -11.58 0.73
C ALA A 57 2.75 -11.53 -0.15
N PHE A 58 2.47 -10.36 -0.71
CA PHE A 58 1.30 -10.22 -1.57
C PHE A 58 1.45 -11.04 -2.84
N GLU A 59 2.63 -11.03 -3.43
CA GLU A 59 2.85 -11.77 -4.66
C GLU A 59 2.81 -13.27 -4.43
N THR A 60 3.20 -13.70 -3.25
CA THR A 60 3.25 -15.12 -2.95
C THR A 60 1.90 -15.65 -2.50
N TYR A 61 1.24 -14.94 -1.61
CA TYR A 61 0.02 -15.43 -0.97
C TYR A 61 -1.18 -14.54 -1.14
N GLY A 62 -1.04 -13.44 -1.86
CA GLY A 62 -2.14 -12.51 -2.02
C GLY A 62 -2.40 -11.75 -0.74
N VAL A 63 -3.64 -11.28 -0.58
CA VAL A 63 -3.99 -10.47 0.59
C VAL A 63 -3.77 -11.23 1.87
N ALA A 64 -4.00 -12.54 1.84
CA ALA A 64 -3.84 -13.34 3.04
C ALA A 64 -2.41 -13.29 3.57
N GLY A 65 -1.42 -13.16 2.69
CA GLY A 65 -0.04 -13.08 3.14
C GLY A 65 0.27 -11.84 3.91
N LEU A 66 -0.51 -10.79 3.69
CA LEU A 66 -0.27 -9.52 4.36
C LEU A 66 -0.78 -9.48 5.78
N ARG A 67 -1.46 -10.52 6.20
CA ARG A 67 -1.92 -10.58 7.57
C ARG A 67 -0.82 -10.93 8.54
N VAL A 68 0.25 -11.53 8.04
CA VAL A 68 1.32 -11.98 8.91
C VAL A 68 2.58 -11.16 8.80
N VAL A 69 2.58 -10.15 7.99
CA VAL A 69 3.80 -9.32 7.87
C VAL A 69 3.60 -7.95 8.49
#